data_fc2c57c4aa64ca1e779306b37fa06f50
#
_entry.id   fc2c57c4aa64ca1e779306b37fa06f50
#
_cell.length_a   1.000
_cell.length_b   1.000
_cell.length_c   1.000
_cell.angle_alpha   90.00
_cell.angle_beta   90.00
_cell.angle_gamma   90.00
#
_symmetry.space_group_name_H-M   'P 1'
#
loop_
_entity.id
_entity.type
_entity.pdbx_description
1 polymer ?
#
loop_
_entity_poly.entity_id
_entity_poly.type
_entity_poly.pdbx_seq_one_letter_code
_entity_poly.pdbx_strand_id
1 'polypeptide(L)'
;MAKIDLNSENTVYFDVLKEIGNIGCGNATTALAHMLNKKVDMSVPQVRLLDFKDVGSILGGEEQIMAGIYLMVQGDITGSIMFLLEKDSAKGLIAMLMGTNPSDGDFDEIEQSALKEIGNII
;
A
#
# COMPACT_ATOMS: atom_id res chain seq x y z
N MET A 1 26.62 6.47 -12.87
CA MET A 1 25.87 5.71 -11.87
C MET A 1 25.45 4.36 -12.44
N ALA A 2 25.86 3.29 -11.80
CA ALA A 2 25.51 1.96 -12.28
C ALA A 2 23.99 1.75 -12.20
N LYS A 3 23.41 1.28 -13.30
CA LYS A 3 22.00 0.88 -13.30
C LYS A 3 21.86 -0.45 -12.57
N ILE A 4 20.94 -0.49 -11.64
CA ILE A 4 20.53 -1.75 -11.02
C ILE A 4 19.68 -2.49 -12.02
N ASP A 5 20.09 -3.71 -12.39
CA ASP A 5 19.29 -4.56 -13.26
C ASP A 5 18.31 -5.36 -12.41
N LEU A 6 17.09 -4.84 -12.33
CA LEU A 6 16.01 -5.49 -11.56
C LEU A 6 15.46 -6.73 -12.26
N ASN A 7 15.83 -6.98 -13.51
CA ASN A 7 15.42 -8.20 -14.22
C ASN A 7 16.37 -9.36 -13.95
N SER A 8 17.54 -9.12 -13.38
CA SER A 8 18.43 -10.20 -12.95
C SER A 8 17.88 -10.82 -11.67
N GLU A 9 18.02 -12.12 -11.53
CA GLU A 9 17.64 -12.86 -10.32
C GLU A 9 18.62 -12.61 -9.18
N ASN A 10 19.07 -11.39 -8.98
CA ASN A 10 20.02 -11.06 -7.94
C ASN A 10 19.29 -10.92 -6.59
N THR A 11 19.40 -11.95 -5.77
CA THR A 11 18.77 -12.01 -4.45
C THR A 11 19.18 -10.87 -3.53
N VAL A 12 20.39 -10.34 -3.70
CA VAL A 12 20.87 -9.21 -2.87
C VAL A 12 20.02 -7.97 -3.10
N TYR A 13 19.66 -7.66 -4.36
CA TYR A 13 18.82 -6.51 -4.66
C TYR A 13 17.41 -6.68 -4.11
N PHE A 14 16.84 -7.87 -4.21
CA PHE A 14 15.52 -8.16 -3.63
C PHE A 14 15.55 -8.10 -2.11
N ASP A 15 16.62 -8.57 -1.48
CA ASP A 15 16.77 -8.47 -0.02
C ASP A 15 16.85 -7.01 0.42
N VAL A 16 17.56 -6.16 -0.33
CA VAL A 16 17.63 -4.72 -0.06
C VAL A 16 16.26 -4.07 -0.21
N LEU A 17 15.52 -4.38 -1.27
CA LEU A 17 14.18 -3.86 -1.48
C LEU A 17 13.22 -4.29 -0.38
N LYS A 18 13.32 -5.54 0.05
CA LYS A 18 12.52 -6.06 1.17
C LYS A 18 12.83 -5.35 2.47
N GLU A 19 14.11 -5.08 2.74
CA GLU A 19 14.53 -4.36 3.93
C GLU A 19 14.02 -2.91 3.92
N ILE A 20 14.12 -2.22 2.78
CA ILE A 20 13.56 -0.88 2.60
C ILE A 20 12.04 -0.91 2.84
N GLY A 21 11.35 -1.90 2.29
CA GLY A 21 9.92 -2.09 2.52
C GLY A 21 9.60 -2.29 4.00
N ASN A 22 10.36 -3.12 4.70
CA ASN A 22 10.16 -3.37 6.13
C ASN A 22 10.39 -2.11 6.97
N ILE A 23 11.40 -1.29 6.64
CA ILE A 23 11.64 -0.01 7.32
C ILE A 23 10.47 0.93 7.09
N GLY A 24 10.01 1.06 5.85
CA GLY A 24 8.84 1.86 5.51
C GLY A 24 7.58 1.39 6.22
N CYS A 25 7.34 0.09 6.23
CA CYS A 25 6.21 -0.51 6.95
C CYS A 25 6.28 -0.26 8.45
N GLY A 26 7.47 -0.31 9.04
CA GLY A 26 7.65 0.01 10.46
C GLY A 26 7.24 1.44 10.79
N ASN A 27 7.67 2.38 9.97
CA ASN A 27 7.30 3.79 10.13
C ASN A 27 5.80 4.01 9.90
N ALA A 28 5.25 3.40 8.85
CA ALA A 28 3.83 3.49 8.54
C ALA A 28 2.96 2.87 9.64
N THR A 29 3.39 1.74 10.17
CA THR A 29 2.69 1.05 11.26
C THR A 29 2.59 1.92 12.50
N THR A 30 3.69 2.57 12.87
CA THR A 30 3.70 3.47 14.02
C THR A 30 2.75 4.65 13.82
N ALA A 31 2.81 5.30 12.67
CA ALA A 31 1.93 6.42 12.34
C ALA A 31 0.46 6.00 12.29
N LEU A 32 0.19 4.86 11.67
CA LEU A 32 -1.17 4.34 11.54
C LEU A 32 -1.74 3.93 12.90
N ALA A 33 -0.93 3.31 13.76
CA ALA A 33 -1.34 2.95 15.12
C ALA A 33 -1.75 4.17 15.93
N HIS A 34 -1.01 5.27 15.80
CA HIS A 34 -1.38 6.54 16.43
C HIS A 34 -2.70 7.08 15.89
N MET A 35 -2.87 7.07 14.58
CA MET A 35 -4.09 7.55 13.93
C MET A 35 -5.32 6.75 14.35
N LEU A 36 -5.21 5.42 14.39
CA LEU A 36 -6.31 4.53 14.71
C LEU A 36 -6.48 4.29 16.22
N ASN A 37 -5.51 4.70 17.03
CA ASN A 37 -5.45 4.42 18.45
C ASN A 37 -5.56 2.92 18.74
N LYS A 38 -4.88 2.10 17.93
CA LYS A 38 -4.88 0.65 18.01
C LYS A 38 -3.51 0.12 17.63
N LYS A 39 -3.19 -1.08 18.10
CA LYS A 39 -2.00 -1.79 17.66
C LYS A 39 -2.16 -2.20 16.20
N VAL A 40 -1.14 -1.89 15.37
CA VAL A 40 -1.09 -2.25 13.96
C VAL A 40 0.21 -2.99 13.70
N ASP A 41 0.11 -4.14 13.06
CA ASP A 41 1.26 -4.92 12.62
C ASP A 41 1.25 -5.01 11.10
N MET A 42 2.40 -4.78 10.48
CA MET A 42 2.59 -4.93 9.03
C MET A 42 3.91 -5.62 8.76
N SER A 43 3.98 -6.33 7.65
CA SER A 43 5.21 -6.96 7.19
C SER A 43 5.24 -6.99 5.67
N VAL A 44 6.44 -7.10 5.10
CA VAL A 44 6.63 -7.30 3.67
C VAL A 44 6.96 -8.79 3.47
N PRO A 45 5.97 -9.63 3.14
CA PRO A 45 6.21 -11.07 2.99
C PRO A 45 7.08 -11.41 1.79
N GLN A 46 6.94 -10.67 0.69
CA GLN A 46 7.75 -10.89 -0.51
C GLN A 46 7.78 -9.63 -1.38
N VAL A 47 8.82 -9.55 -2.22
CA VAL A 47 9.00 -8.51 -3.22
C VAL A 47 9.07 -9.18 -4.60
N ARG A 48 8.36 -8.63 -5.57
CA ARG A 48 8.36 -9.11 -6.95
C ARG A 48 8.50 -7.95 -7.92
N LEU A 49 9.21 -8.20 -9.01
CA LEU A 49 9.25 -7.31 -10.16
C LEU A 49 8.34 -7.86 -11.24
N LEU A 50 7.37 -7.10 -11.68
CA LEU A 50 6.33 -7.55 -12.60
C LEU A 50 6.05 -6.49 -13.66
N ASP A 51 5.61 -6.95 -14.84
CA ASP A 51 4.99 -6.06 -15.80
C ASP A 51 3.60 -5.64 -15.31
N PHE A 52 3.14 -4.47 -15.72
CA PHE A 52 1.82 -3.97 -15.31
C PHE A 52 0.69 -4.94 -15.59
N LYS A 53 0.75 -5.65 -16.71
CA LYS A 53 -0.29 -6.61 -17.11
C LYS A 53 -0.43 -7.80 -16.14
N ASP A 54 0.63 -8.10 -15.36
CA ASP A 54 0.66 -9.26 -14.46
C ASP A 54 0.24 -8.91 -13.03
N VAL A 55 0.12 -7.61 -12.70
CA VAL A 55 -0.22 -7.17 -11.35
C VAL A 55 -1.61 -7.66 -10.92
N GLY A 56 -2.59 -7.60 -11.82
CA GLY A 56 -3.96 -8.02 -11.51
C GLY A 56 -4.07 -9.48 -11.09
N SER A 57 -3.27 -10.37 -11.67
CA SER A 57 -3.33 -11.80 -11.36
C SER A 57 -2.86 -12.13 -9.94
N ILE A 58 -1.96 -11.32 -9.39
CA ILE A 58 -1.48 -11.47 -8.01
C ILE A 58 -2.53 -11.02 -7.00
N LEU A 59 -3.35 -10.02 -7.38
CA LEU A 59 -4.36 -9.43 -6.51
C LEU A 59 -5.70 -10.18 -6.52
N GLY A 60 -5.76 -11.34 -7.14
CA GLY A 60 -6.97 -12.16 -7.16
C GLY A 60 -7.77 -12.09 -8.46
N GLY A 61 -7.18 -11.51 -9.51
CA GLY A 61 -7.77 -11.43 -10.83
C GLY A 61 -8.15 -10.01 -11.23
N GLU A 62 -8.36 -9.81 -12.54
CA GLU A 62 -8.64 -8.49 -13.11
C GLU A 62 -10.01 -7.92 -12.67
N GLU A 63 -10.93 -8.79 -12.27
CA GLU A 63 -12.29 -8.40 -11.89
C GLU A 63 -12.42 -8.11 -10.40
N GLN A 64 -11.35 -8.28 -9.62
CA GLN A 64 -11.36 -7.99 -8.19
C GLN A 64 -11.57 -6.49 -7.96
N ILE A 65 -12.59 -6.15 -7.17
CA ILE A 65 -12.84 -4.75 -6.82
C ILE A 65 -11.84 -4.31 -5.75
N MET A 66 -11.06 -3.29 -6.07
CA MET A 66 -10.00 -2.77 -5.21
C MET A 66 -10.17 -1.28 -5.01
N ALA A 67 -9.78 -0.80 -3.83
CA ALA A 67 -9.57 0.62 -3.60
C ALA A 67 -8.10 0.93 -3.87
N GLY A 68 -7.84 1.91 -4.71
CA GLY A 68 -6.48 2.33 -5.06
C GLY A 68 -6.17 3.72 -4.53
N ILE A 69 -5.02 3.87 -3.90
CA ILE A 69 -4.50 5.18 -3.48
C ILE A 69 -3.22 5.42 -4.27
N TYR A 70 -3.22 6.47 -5.08
CA TYR A 70 -2.12 6.81 -5.96
C TYR A 70 -1.34 7.99 -5.40
N LEU A 71 -0.03 7.83 -5.28
CA LEU A 71 0.87 8.86 -4.77
C LEU A 71 2.02 9.07 -5.76
N MET A 72 2.39 10.32 -5.98
CA MET A 72 3.58 10.64 -6.77
C MET A 72 4.78 10.82 -5.86
N VAL A 73 5.92 10.27 -6.29
CA VAL A 73 7.21 10.42 -5.59
C VAL A 73 8.10 11.32 -6.43
N GLN A 74 8.61 12.38 -5.82
CA GLN A 74 9.51 13.34 -6.46
C GLN A 74 10.74 13.56 -5.59
N GLY A 75 11.85 13.89 -6.24
CA GLY A 75 13.12 14.14 -5.58
C GLY A 75 14.23 13.44 -6.34
N ASP A 76 15.16 12.82 -5.64
CA ASP A 76 16.26 12.06 -6.25
C ASP A 76 15.75 10.86 -7.06
N ILE A 77 14.61 10.33 -6.66
CA ILE A 77 13.89 9.27 -7.38
C ILE A 77 12.53 9.83 -7.77
N THR A 78 12.18 9.66 -9.04
CA THR A 78 10.87 10.04 -9.55
C THR A 78 10.09 8.78 -9.93
N GLY A 79 8.85 8.71 -9.47
CA GLY A 79 8.01 7.58 -9.77
C GLY A 79 6.63 7.75 -9.13
N SER A 80 5.94 6.65 -8.98
CA SER A 80 4.65 6.64 -8.32
C SER A 80 4.50 5.39 -7.47
N ILE A 81 3.68 5.54 -6.44
CA ILE A 81 3.31 4.43 -5.57
C ILE A 81 1.81 4.30 -5.63
N MET A 82 1.34 3.08 -5.74
CA MET A 82 -0.08 2.78 -5.69
C MET A 82 -0.33 1.75 -4.59
N PHE A 83 -1.15 2.10 -3.62
CA PHE A 83 -1.64 1.16 -2.63
C PHE A 83 -2.95 0.58 -3.13
N LEU A 84 -3.04 -0.74 -3.13
CA LEU A 84 -4.25 -1.44 -3.53
C LEU A 84 -4.77 -2.24 -2.33
N LEU A 85 -6.02 -1.99 -1.99
CA LEU A 85 -6.70 -2.64 -0.89
C LEU A 85 -7.99 -3.27 -1.42
N GLU A 86 -8.33 -4.46 -0.94
CA GLU A 86 -9.66 -4.98 -1.18
C GLU A 86 -10.69 -4.02 -0.60
N LYS A 87 -11.83 -3.89 -1.28
CA LYS A 87 -12.87 -2.94 -0.91
C LYS A 87 -13.30 -3.11 0.56
N ASP A 88 -13.53 -4.34 0.98
CA ASP A 88 -13.97 -4.62 2.35
C ASP A 88 -12.89 -4.26 3.38
N SER A 89 -11.62 -4.51 3.06
CA SER A 89 -10.50 -4.11 3.91
C SER A 89 -10.38 -2.59 4.04
N ALA A 90 -10.57 -1.87 2.93
CA ALA A 90 -10.55 -0.42 2.92
C ALA A 90 -11.71 0.15 3.75
N LYS A 91 -12.90 -0.43 3.61
CA LYS A 91 -14.08 -0.04 4.41
C LYS A 91 -13.83 -0.26 5.90
N GLY A 92 -13.19 -1.38 6.26
CA GLY A 92 -12.81 -1.69 7.63
C GLY A 92 -11.84 -0.66 8.22
N LEU A 93 -10.82 -0.27 7.48
CA LEU A 93 -9.87 0.76 7.91
C LEU A 93 -10.54 2.11 8.14
N ILE A 94 -11.39 2.52 7.21
CA ILE A 94 -12.15 3.76 7.33
C ILE A 94 -13.03 3.75 8.58
N ALA A 95 -13.72 2.64 8.82
CA ALA A 95 -14.58 2.49 9.98
C ALA A 95 -13.78 2.61 11.29
N MET A 96 -12.60 2.01 11.35
CA MET A 96 -11.71 2.15 12.51
C MET A 96 -11.27 3.60 12.73
N LEU A 97 -10.92 4.30 11.65
CA LEU A 97 -10.47 5.70 11.72
C LEU A 97 -11.60 6.61 12.22
N MET A 98 -12.82 6.38 11.73
CA MET A 98 -13.97 7.21 12.03
C MET A 98 -14.76 6.78 13.27
N GLY A 99 -14.41 5.63 13.85
CA GLY A 99 -15.16 5.07 14.99
C GLY A 99 -16.58 4.64 14.65
N THR A 100 -16.80 4.23 13.41
CA THR A 100 -18.12 3.82 12.90
C THR A 100 -18.09 2.35 12.51
N ASN A 101 -19.23 1.84 12.06
CA ASN A 101 -19.32 0.52 11.44
C ASN A 101 -19.01 0.63 9.95
N PRO A 102 -18.44 -0.42 9.32
CA PRO A 102 -18.22 -0.42 7.88
C PRO A 102 -19.51 -0.20 7.12
N SER A 103 -19.49 0.68 6.12
CA SER A 103 -20.63 0.96 5.28
C SER A 103 -20.64 0.07 4.04
N ASP A 104 -21.82 -0.20 3.51
CA ASP A 104 -21.97 -0.92 2.24
C ASP A 104 -21.95 0.06 1.06
N GLY A 105 -21.70 -0.47 -0.13
CA GLY A 105 -21.74 0.30 -1.37
C GLY A 105 -20.43 0.96 -1.73
N ASP A 106 -20.51 1.97 -2.57
CA ASP A 106 -19.33 2.70 -3.03
C ASP A 106 -18.83 3.68 -1.97
N PHE A 107 -17.58 4.15 -2.14
CA PHE A 107 -16.99 5.12 -1.24
C PHE A 107 -17.62 6.50 -1.44
N ASP A 108 -18.12 7.10 -0.37
CA ASP A 108 -18.59 8.49 -0.40
C ASP A 108 -17.38 9.45 -0.27
N GLU A 109 -17.67 10.75 -0.30
CA GLU A 109 -16.61 11.79 -0.26
C GLU A 109 -15.83 11.74 1.06
N ILE A 110 -16.48 11.46 2.17
CA ILE A 110 -15.84 11.37 3.50
C ILE A 110 -14.92 10.16 3.54
N GLU A 111 -15.39 9.02 3.04
CA GLU A 111 -14.58 7.80 2.97
C GLU A 111 -13.37 7.97 2.05
N GLN A 112 -13.54 8.62 0.91
CA GLN A 112 -12.43 8.93 0.00
C GLN A 112 -11.39 9.83 0.67
N SER A 113 -11.84 10.82 1.42
CA SER A 113 -10.94 11.70 2.18
C SER A 113 -10.18 10.93 3.26
N ALA A 114 -10.84 10.00 3.93
CA ALA A 114 -10.20 9.14 4.93
C ALA A 114 -9.13 8.25 4.31
N LEU A 115 -9.39 7.67 3.15
CA LEU A 115 -8.41 6.86 2.42
C LEU A 115 -7.19 7.69 1.99
N LYS A 116 -7.39 8.91 1.53
CA LYS A 116 -6.29 9.81 1.18
C LYS A 116 -5.42 10.13 2.39
N GLU A 117 -6.03 10.37 3.54
CA GLU A 117 -5.31 10.63 4.78
C GLU A 117 -4.46 9.42 5.18
N ILE A 118 -5.02 8.22 5.13
CA ILE A 118 -4.29 6.98 5.40
C ILE A 118 -3.13 6.82 4.42
N GLY A 119 -3.37 7.06 3.14
CA GLY A 119 -2.34 6.95 2.11
C GLY A 119 -1.19 7.92 2.31
N ASN A 120 -1.46 9.14 2.71
CA ASN A 120 -0.43 10.15 2.98
C ASN A 120 0.45 9.79 4.18
N ILE A 121 -0.09 9.05 5.13
CA ILE A 121 0.67 8.60 6.31
C ILE A 121 1.52 7.37 5.96
N ILE A 122 0.99 6.46 5.20
CA ILE A 122 1.71 5.26 4.77
C ILE A 122 2.79 5.62 3.76
#